data_4e99029d464c677ef22632ee7a56aa10
#
_entry.id   4e99029d464c677ef22632ee7a56aa10
#
_cell.length_a   1.000
_cell.length_b   1.000
_cell.length_c   1.000
_cell.angle_alpha   90.00
_cell.angle_beta   90.00
_cell.angle_gamma   90.00
#
_symmetry.space_group_name_H-M   'P 1'
#
loop_
_entity.id
_entity.type
_entity.pdbx_description
1 polymer ?
#
loop_
_entity_poly.entity_id
_entity_poly.type
_entity_poly.pdbx_seq_one_letter_code
_entity_poly.pdbx_strand_id
1 'polypeptide(L)'
;MKYLIIGLGNYGGVLAEELTALGHEVVGVDSEELQAERYKDKVATTYVLDVTDEMALSVLPLNSVDIVIVAIGENFGASVRIVSLLKKHNVK
;
A
#
# COMPACT_ATOMS: atom_id res chain seq x y z
N MET A 1 -14.65 3.30 -3.79
CA MET A 1 -13.86 3.44 -2.55
C MET A 1 -12.41 3.69 -2.91
N LYS A 2 -11.66 4.24 -2.00
CA LYS A 2 -10.24 4.47 -2.19
C LYS A 2 -9.45 3.53 -1.30
N TYR A 3 -8.60 2.72 -1.91
CA TYR A 3 -7.78 1.70 -1.24
C TYR A 3 -6.32 2.11 -1.23
N LEU A 4 -5.63 1.81 -0.15
CA LEU A 4 -4.16 1.89 -0.08
C LEU A 4 -3.66 0.47 0.12
N ILE A 5 -2.85 -0.02 -0.82
CA ILE A 5 -2.29 -1.37 -0.76
C ILE A 5 -0.79 -1.27 -0.51
N ILE A 6 -0.36 -1.80 0.62
CA ILE A 6 1.05 -1.81 1.01
C ILE A 6 1.64 -3.17 0.66
N GLY A 7 2.53 -3.18 -0.30
CA GLY A 7 3.11 -4.38 -0.88
C GLY A 7 2.49 -4.73 -2.23
N LEU A 8 3.27 -4.60 -3.29
CA LEU A 8 2.83 -4.86 -4.67
C LEU A 8 3.48 -6.12 -5.25
N GLY A 9 3.70 -7.11 -4.40
CA GLY A 9 4.18 -8.42 -4.84
C GLY A 9 3.07 -9.24 -5.49
N ASN A 10 3.25 -10.56 -5.50
CA ASN A 10 2.30 -11.45 -6.20
C ASN A 10 0.86 -11.33 -5.70
N TYR A 11 0.68 -11.16 -4.40
CA TYR A 11 -0.65 -11.03 -3.81
C TYR A 11 -1.19 -9.60 -3.92
N GLY A 12 -0.44 -8.64 -3.39
CA GLY A 12 -0.89 -7.25 -3.34
C GLY A 12 -1.06 -6.62 -4.72
N GLY A 13 -0.17 -6.96 -5.65
CA GLY A 13 -0.26 -6.45 -7.03
C GLY A 13 -1.50 -6.95 -7.75
N VAL A 14 -1.80 -8.23 -7.64
CA VAL A 14 -3.00 -8.81 -8.26
C VAL A 14 -4.26 -8.18 -7.66
N LEU A 15 -4.29 -8.04 -6.34
CA LEU A 15 -5.42 -7.40 -5.66
C LEU A 15 -5.60 -5.95 -6.11
N ALA A 16 -4.50 -5.22 -6.27
CA ALA A 16 -4.53 -3.84 -6.75
C ALA A 16 -5.14 -3.73 -8.15
N GLU A 17 -4.73 -4.61 -9.05
CA GLU A 17 -5.30 -4.65 -10.41
C GLU A 17 -6.79 -4.97 -10.39
N GLU A 18 -7.19 -5.96 -9.61
CA GLU A 18 -8.60 -6.38 -9.55
C GLU A 18 -9.49 -5.27 -9.00
N LEU A 19 -9.05 -4.58 -7.94
CA LEU A 19 -9.81 -3.47 -7.37
C LEU A 19 -9.90 -2.31 -8.36
N THR A 20 -8.84 -2.05 -9.10
CA THR A 20 -8.86 -1.01 -10.14
C THR A 20 -9.84 -1.37 -11.25
N ALA A 21 -9.87 -2.64 -11.65
CA ALA A 21 -10.80 -3.13 -12.69
C ALA A 21 -12.25 -3.00 -12.23
N LEU A 22 -12.50 -3.06 -10.93
CA LEU A 22 -13.85 -2.90 -10.37
C LEU A 22 -14.26 -1.44 -10.22
N GLY A 23 -13.42 -0.50 -10.63
CA GLY A 23 -13.74 0.92 -10.60
C GLY A 23 -13.31 1.65 -9.33
N HIS A 24 -12.54 1.02 -8.46
CA HIS A 24 -12.04 1.68 -7.26
C HIS A 24 -10.74 2.44 -7.54
N GLU A 25 -10.49 3.47 -6.76
CA GLU A 25 -9.22 4.19 -6.80
C GLU A 25 -8.22 3.46 -5.90
N VAL A 26 -7.09 3.05 -6.47
CA VAL A 26 -6.09 2.28 -5.73
C VAL A 26 -4.77 3.05 -5.69
N VAL A 27 -4.21 3.19 -4.48
CA VAL A 27 -2.87 3.70 -4.26
C VAL A 27 -2.01 2.51 -3.85
N GLY A 28 -0.97 2.22 -4.61
CA GLY A 28 -0.06 1.11 -4.33
C GLY A 28 1.27 1.61 -3.77
N VAL A 29 1.81 0.90 -2.80
CA VAL A 29 3.08 1.25 -2.15
C VAL A 29 3.97 0.02 -2.09
N ASP A 30 5.24 0.18 -2.48
CA ASP A 30 6.23 -0.87 -2.32
C ASP A 30 7.59 -0.22 -2.05
N SER A 31 8.45 -0.92 -1.31
CA SER A 31 9.80 -0.45 -1.06
C SER A 31 10.73 -0.71 -2.25
N GLU A 32 10.34 -1.61 -3.16
CA GLU A 32 11.11 -1.92 -4.35
C GLU A 32 10.59 -1.14 -5.56
N GLU A 33 11.47 -0.36 -6.16
CA GLU A 33 11.13 0.47 -7.31
C GLU A 33 10.58 -0.36 -8.47
N LEU A 34 11.13 -1.56 -8.71
CA LEU A 34 10.67 -2.43 -9.79
C LEU A 34 9.23 -2.87 -9.61
N GLN A 35 8.80 -3.12 -8.39
CA GLN A 35 7.42 -3.50 -8.13
C GLN A 35 6.47 -2.33 -8.36
N ALA A 36 6.83 -1.15 -7.87
CA ALA A 36 6.02 0.05 -8.09
C ALA A 36 5.93 0.37 -9.59
N GLU A 37 7.03 0.25 -10.31
CA GLU A 37 7.08 0.50 -11.76
C GLU A 37 6.18 -0.47 -12.52
N ARG A 38 6.14 -1.74 -12.11
CA ARG A 38 5.31 -2.76 -12.75
C ARG A 38 3.82 -2.41 -12.70
N TYR A 39 3.36 -1.79 -11.62
CA TYR A 39 1.94 -1.47 -11.42
C TYR A 39 1.58 0.00 -11.63
N LYS A 40 2.54 0.82 -11.98
CA LYS A 40 2.37 2.26 -12.14
C LYS A 40 1.23 2.65 -13.08
N ASP A 41 1.04 1.89 -14.18
CA ASP A 41 0.01 2.17 -15.16
C ASP A 41 -1.28 1.37 -14.91
N LYS A 42 -1.28 0.53 -13.87
CA LYS A 42 -2.39 -0.38 -13.58
C LYS A 42 -3.24 0.07 -12.40
N VAL A 43 -2.76 1.05 -11.66
CA VAL A 43 -3.47 1.63 -10.51
C VAL A 43 -3.40 3.15 -10.61
N ALA A 44 -4.15 3.84 -9.77
CA ALA A 44 -4.23 5.30 -9.84
C ALA A 44 -2.91 5.98 -9.51
N THR A 45 -2.22 5.51 -8.47
CA THR A 45 -0.96 6.11 -8.01
C THR A 45 -0.09 5.03 -7.37
N THR A 46 1.23 5.15 -7.55
CA THR A 46 2.19 4.28 -6.85
C THR A 46 3.22 5.13 -6.11
N TYR A 47 3.68 4.62 -4.97
CA TYR A 47 4.75 5.22 -4.18
C TYR A 47 5.84 4.20 -3.93
N VAL A 48 7.10 4.66 -3.92
CA VAL A 48 8.25 3.83 -3.53
C VAL A 48 8.71 4.33 -2.17
N LEU A 49 8.31 3.61 -1.13
CA LEU A 49 8.59 3.99 0.26
C LEU A 49 8.83 2.77 1.12
N ASP A 50 9.68 2.92 2.12
CA ASP A 50 9.79 1.91 3.19
C ASP A 50 8.78 2.30 4.27
N VAL A 51 7.63 1.62 4.28
CA VAL A 51 6.55 1.95 5.22
C VAL A 51 6.82 1.51 6.66
N THR A 52 7.94 0.84 6.92
CA THR A 52 8.39 0.60 8.29
C THR A 52 9.04 1.84 8.88
N ASP A 53 9.35 2.85 8.06
CA ASP A 53 9.86 4.14 8.50
C ASP A 53 8.66 5.08 8.72
N GLU A 54 8.46 5.53 9.95
CA GLU A 54 7.34 6.37 10.31
C GLU A 54 7.32 7.69 9.52
N MET A 55 8.48 8.27 9.22
CA MET A 55 8.54 9.51 8.44
C MET A 55 8.11 9.28 7.00
N ALA A 56 8.51 8.16 6.41
CA ALA A 56 8.08 7.81 5.05
C ALA A 56 6.57 7.58 5.01
N LEU A 57 6.03 6.92 6.03
CA LEU A 57 4.61 6.64 6.13
C LEU A 57 3.76 7.92 6.15
N SER A 58 4.28 9.00 6.72
CA SER A 58 3.55 10.27 6.79
C SER A 58 3.32 10.93 5.42
N VAL A 59 4.06 10.51 4.39
CA VAL A 59 3.87 11.01 3.02
C VAL A 59 2.60 10.47 2.39
N LEU A 60 2.12 9.32 2.86
CA LEU A 60 0.96 8.65 2.28
C LEU A 60 -0.34 9.36 2.62
N PRO A 61 -1.34 9.32 1.72
CA PRO A 61 -2.64 9.98 1.94
C PRO A 61 -3.54 9.17 2.88
N LEU A 62 -3.09 8.90 4.11
CA LEU A 62 -3.78 8.00 5.04
C LEU A 62 -5.18 8.50 5.42
N ASN A 63 -5.36 9.82 5.47
CA ASN A 63 -6.65 10.40 5.86
C ASN A 63 -7.69 10.39 4.74
N SER A 64 -7.25 10.16 3.50
CA SER A 64 -8.15 10.19 2.34
C SER A 64 -8.51 8.81 1.81
N VAL A 65 -7.93 7.74 2.37
CA VAL A 65 -8.25 6.38 1.95
C VAL A 65 -9.28 5.77 2.87
N ASP A 66 -10.10 4.89 2.30
CA ASP A 66 -11.16 4.21 3.05
C ASP A 66 -10.66 2.92 3.70
N ILE A 67 -9.80 2.20 3.00
CA ILE A 67 -9.30 0.90 3.46
C ILE A 67 -7.80 0.80 3.19
N VAL A 68 -7.05 0.34 4.17
CA VAL A 68 -5.63 0.04 4.03
C VAL A 68 -5.43 -1.47 4.10
N ILE A 69 -4.79 -2.03 3.09
CA ILE A 69 -4.50 -3.46 3.01
C ILE A 69 -2.98 -3.65 3.08
N VAL A 70 -2.53 -4.42 4.06
CA VAL A 70 -1.11 -4.76 4.21
C VAL A 70 -0.89 -6.14 3.61
N ALA A 71 -0.17 -6.19 2.47
CA ALA A 71 0.02 -7.40 1.68
C ALA A 71 1.50 -7.73 1.51
N ILE A 72 2.25 -7.72 2.61
CA ILE A 72 3.70 -7.99 2.60
C ILE A 72 4.00 -9.47 2.87
N GLY A 73 3.02 -10.30 2.82
CA GLY A 73 3.08 -11.76 2.79
C GLY A 73 4.14 -12.45 3.66
N GLU A 74 5.37 -12.43 3.24
CA GLU A 74 6.44 -13.23 3.84
C GLU A 74 7.19 -12.55 4.98
N ASN A 75 7.02 -11.24 5.16
CA ASN A 75 7.73 -10.51 6.20
C ASN A 75 6.78 -10.15 7.34
N PHE A 76 6.59 -11.10 8.23
CA PHE A 76 5.67 -10.94 9.36
C PHE A 76 6.09 -9.77 10.27
N GLY A 77 7.38 -9.62 10.55
CA GLY A 77 7.87 -8.55 11.40
C GLY A 77 7.58 -7.16 10.82
N ALA A 78 7.79 -6.99 9.52
CA ALA A 78 7.49 -5.74 8.84
C ALA A 78 5.98 -5.47 8.85
N SER A 79 5.15 -6.49 8.62
CA SER A 79 3.70 -6.34 8.64
C SER A 79 3.20 -5.88 10.01
N VAL A 80 3.71 -6.45 11.10
CA VAL A 80 3.35 -6.04 12.45
C VAL A 80 3.75 -4.58 12.70
N ARG A 81 4.94 -4.19 12.29
CA ARG A 81 5.41 -2.81 12.46
C ARG A 81 4.54 -1.83 11.69
N ILE A 82 4.18 -2.16 10.45
CA ILE A 82 3.33 -1.31 9.63
C ILE A 82 1.96 -1.13 10.27
N VAL A 83 1.34 -2.20 10.72
CA VAL A 83 0.04 -2.12 11.39
C VAL A 83 0.13 -1.24 12.63
N SER A 84 1.20 -1.39 13.42
CA SER A 84 1.43 -0.58 14.60
C SER A 84 1.54 0.91 14.26
N LEU A 85 2.30 1.25 13.21
CA LEU A 85 2.46 2.63 12.76
C LEU A 85 1.15 3.20 12.22
N LEU A 86 0.38 2.41 11.49
CA LEU A 86 -0.92 2.84 10.97
C LEU A 86 -1.88 3.17 12.11
N LYS A 87 -1.91 2.36 13.15
CA LYS A 87 -2.73 2.63 14.33
C LYS A 87 -2.32 3.92 15.01
N LYS A 88 -1.01 4.18 15.08
CA LYS A 88 -0.48 5.42 15.65
C LYS A 88 -0.96 6.65 14.89
N HIS A 89 -1.21 6.52 13.59
CA HIS A 89 -1.74 7.58 12.73
C HIS A 89 -3.27 7.56 12.63
N ASN A 90 -3.94 6.83 13.51
CA ASN A 90 -5.42 6.73 13.58
C ASN A 90 -6.05 6.13 12.31
N VAL A 91 -5.38 5.25 11.66
CA VAL A 91 -5.93 4.51 10.51
C VAL A 91 -6.79 3.36 11.02
N LYS A 92 -7.96 3.23 10.47
CA LYS A 92 -8.92 2.19 10.88
C LYS A 92 -8.74 0.91 10.09
#